data_c7cb52e81386314f4c9a56e1fdaf66ba
#
_entry.id   c7cb52e81386314f4c9a56e1fdaf66ba
#
_cell.length_a   1.000
_cell.length_b   1.000
_cell.length_c   1.000
_cell.angle_alpha   90.00
_cell.angle_beta   90.00
_cell.angle_gamma   90.00
#
_symmetry.space_group_name_H-M   'P 1'
#
loop_
_entity.id
_entity.type
_entity.pdbx_description
1 polymer ?
#
loop_
_entity_poly.entity_id
_entity_poly.type
_entity_poly.pdbx_seq_one_letter_code
_entity_poly.pdbx_strand_id
1 'polypeptide(L)'
;LLLNKDEKQSEVIKEKKKDKLLLSSLLKAAKFLWHFNISGLNYIEKGKNYIICSNHTSYLDPVWILSALGKTLGKKEFVTLAAAERRLDSKRFFRLLRCIPVERERGTHPEIDCVKEHLLNGSNAIIFPEGARSRDGGLLPLKKGVIKIAKDTGIPILPIYIEGGFEIYPRHEKSPKLFNWKQHKRYPLNITVQEPLNPLNCDEQEMFKQLEKKLKGEDL
;
A
#
# COMPACT_ATOMS: atom_id res chain seq x y z
N LEU A 1 -11.98 21.38 31.82
CA LEU A 1 -12.98 20.32 31.94
C LEU A 1 -12.41 19.06 31.33
N LEU A 2 -12.00 18.10 32.19
CA LEU A 2 -11.50 16.79 31.76
C LEU A 2 -12.72 15.93 31.38
N LEU A 3 -12.85 15.56 30.12
CA LEU A 3 -13.85 14.62 29.62
C LEU A 3 -13.78 13.30 30.41
N ASN A 4 -14.93 12.74 30.76
CA ASN A 4 -15.07 11.44 31.42
C ASN A 4 -14.53 10.32 30.49
N LYS A 5 -14.07 9.18 31.05
CA LYS A 5 -13.53 8.04 30.25
C LYS A 5 -14.51 7.58 29.16
N ASP A 6 -15.80 7.55 29.47
CA ASP A 6 -16.85 7.11 28.52
C ASP A 6 -17.06 8.12 27.39
N GLU A 7 -16.95 9.41 27.65
CA GLU A 7 -17.00 10.47 26.64
C GLU A 7 -15.79 10.39 25.70
N LYS A 8 -14.57 10.21 26.24
CA LYS A 8 -13.36 9.98 25.43
C LYS A 8 -13.47 8.74 24.55
N GLN A 9 -14.02 7.65 25.08
CA GLN A 9 -14.21 6.40 24.33
C GLN A 9 -15.26 6.57 23.23
N SER A 10 -16.34 7.30 23.48
CA SER A 10 -17.36 7.61 22.50
C SER A 10 -16.85 8.50 21.37
N GLU A 11 -16.01 9.49 21.66
CA GLU A 11 -15.35 10.34 20.67
C GLU A 11 -14.39 9.57 19.77
N VAL A 12 -13.56 8.67 20.34
CA VAL A 12 -12.65 7.81 19.58
C VAL A 12 -13.45 6.88 18.63
N ILE A 13 -14.58 6.34 19.08
CA ILE A 13 -15.43 5.49 18.23
C ILE A 13 -16.06 6.30 17.09
N LYS A 14 -16.55 7.51 17.38
CA LYS A 14 -17.10 8.43 16.36
C LYS A 14 -16.03 8.82 15.32
N GLU A 15 -14.82 9.12 15.78
CA GLU A 15 -13.70 9.47 14.89
C GLU A 15 -13.30 8.29 13.99
N LYS A 16 -13.18 7.09 14.51
CA LYS A 16 -12.93 5.86 13.74
C LYS A 16 -14.01 5.60 12.67
N LYS A 17 -15.30 5.80 13.00
CA LYS A 17 -16.40 5.68 12.02
C LYS A 17 -16.30 6.73 10.93
N LYS A 18 -15.96 7.98 11.28
CA LYS A 18 -15.80 9.10 10.35
C LYS A 18 -14.64 8.87 9.37
N ASP A 19 -13.50 8.37 9.87
CA ASP A 19 -12.34 8.01 9.07
C ASP A 19 -12.65 6.86 8.11
N LYS A 20 -13.37 5.83 8.56
CA LYS A 20 -13.78 4.71 7.71
C LYS A 20 -14.70 5.16 6.57
N LEU A 21 -15.65 6.06 6.83
CA LEU A 21 -16.53 6.63 5.81
C LEU A 21 -15.73 7.47 4.81
N LEU A 22 -14.82 8.32 5.30
CA LEU A 22 -13.98 9.16 4.45
C LEU A 22 -13.06 8.32 3.56
N LEU A 23 -12.42 7.29 4.11
CA LEU A 23 -11.61 6.37 3.31
C LEU A 23 -12.47 5.69 2.23
N SER A 24 -13.65 5.17 2.59
CA SER A 24 -14.56 4.54 1.60
C SER A 24 -14.94 5.50 0.48
N SER A 25 -15.19 6.78 0.80
CA SER A 25 -15.52 7.80 -0.20
C SER A 25 -14.31 8.11 -1.09
N LEU A 26 -13.11 8.21 -0.51
CA LEU A 26 -11.86 8.40 -1.24
C LEU A 26 -11.58 7.26 -2.24
N LEU A 27 -11.77 5.99 -1.80
CA LEU A 27 -11.56 4.82 -2.65
C LEU A 27 -12.56 4.76 -3.82
N LYS A 28 -13.82 5.17 -3.60
CA LYS A 28 -14.83 5.27 -4.66
C LYS A 28 -14.51 6.41 -5.62
N ALA A 29 -14.09 7.56 -5.09
CA ALA A 29 -13.68 8.71 -5.91
C ALA A 29 -12.49 8.36 -6.81
N ALA A 30 -11.49 7.62 -6.30
CA ALA A 30 -10.37 7.18 -7.11
C ALA A 30 -10.81 6.35 -8.32
N LYS A 31 -11.74 5.39 -8.14
CA LYS A 31 -12.30 4.59 -9.25
C LYS A 31 -13.08 5.42 -10.26
N PHE A 32 -13.68 6.50 -9.83
CA PHE A 32 -14.41 7.40 -10.73
C PHE A 32 -13.47 8.33 -11.49
N LEU A 33 -12.40 8.82 -10.85
CA LEU A 33 -11.49 9.82 -11.43
C LEU A 33 -10.54 9.22 -12.47
N TRP A 34 -10.08 7.99 -12.28
CA TRP A 34 -9.14 7.33 -13.19
C TRP A 34 -9.75 6.07 -13.81
N HIS A 35 -9.22 5.68 -14.96
CA HIS A 35 -9.67 4.46 -15.65
C HIS A 35 -8.85 3.26 -15.14
N PHE A 36 -9.45 2.50 -14.22
CA PHE A 36 -8.82 1.32 -13.63
C PHE A 36 -8.95 0.10 -14.55
N ASN A 37 -7.81 -0.48 -14.92
CA ASN A 37 -7.72 -1.82 -15.50
C ASN A 37 -7.08 -2.73 -14.46
N ILE A 38 -7.80 -3.73 -13.97
CA ILE A 38 -7.34 -4.60 -12.89
C ILE A 38 -7.30 -6.02 -13.41
N SER A 39 -6.14 -6.68 -13.25
CA SER A 39 -5.92 -8.09 -13.61
C SER A 39 -5.37 -8.89 -12.44
N GLY A 40 -5.43 -10.23 -12.53
CA GLY A 40 -4.83 -11.15 -11.57
C GLY A 40 -5.54 -11.24 -10.21
N LEU A 41 -6.76 -10.74 -10.05
CA LEU A 41 -7.51 -10.84 -8.77
C LEU A 41 -7.76 -12.29 -8.31
N ASN A 42 -7.71 -13.26 -9.22
CA ASN A 42 -7.81 -14.69 -8.94
C ASN A 42 -6.67 -15.25 -8.09
N TYR A 43 -5.52 -14.55 -8.00
CA TYR A 43 -4.42 -14.91 -7.12
C TYR A 43 -4.70 -14.59 -5.64
N ILE A 44 -5.74 -13.82 -5.34
CA ILE A 44 -6.12 -13.49 -3.97
C ILE A 44 -7.05 -14.55 -3.42
N GLU A 45 -6.56 -15.35 -2.49
CA GLU A 45 -7.37 -16.37 -1.82
C GLU A 45 -8.22 -15.72 -0.72
N LYS A 46 -9.50 -16.07 -0.72
CA LYS A 46 -10.44 -15.57 0.28
C LYS A 46 -10.05 -16.02 1.69
N GLY A 47 -9.99 -15.06 2.60
CA GLY A 47 -9.67 -15.34 4.00
C GLY A 47 -8.18 -15.32 4.34
N LYS A 48 -7.28 -15.34 3.36
CA LYS A 48 -5.84 -15.15 3.58
C LYS A 48 -5.49 -13.67 3.76
N ASN A 49 -4.42 -13.39 4.48
CA ASN A 49 -3.80 -12.08 4.55
C ASN A 49 -2.44 -12.12 3.86
N TYR A 50 -1.97 -10.96 3.45
CA TYR A 50 -0.80 -10.80 2.60
C TYR A 50 0.07 -9.63 3.03
N ILE A 51 1.35 -9.75 2.71
CA ILE A 51 2.26 -8.62 2.60
C ILE A 51 2.14 -8.11 1.15
N ILE A 52 1.40 -7.04 0.95
CA ILE A 52 1.15 -6.45 -0.36
C ILE A 52 2.34 -5.58 -0.72
N CYS A 53 3.11 -5.99 -1.73
CA CYS A 53 4.28 -5.26 -2.23
C CYS A 53 4.01 -4.68 -3.60
N SER A 54 4.35 -3.41 -3.79
CA SER A 54 4.19 -2.74 -5.08
C SER A 54 5.38 -1.84 -5.39
N ASN A 55 5.60 -1.55 -6.67
CA ASN A 55 6.40 -0.43 -7.12
C ASN A 55 5.78 0.89 -6.62
N HIS A 56 6.62 1.91 -6.41
CA HIS A 56 6.18 3.16 -5.77
C HIS A 56 6.50 4.39 -6.62
N THR A 57 5.54 4.80 -7.41
CA THR A 57 5.69 5.93 -8.34
C THR A 57 4.87 7.15 -7.93
N SER A 58 3.84 6.96 -7.09
CA SER A 58 2.89 8.00 -6.74
C SER A 58 2.56 8.04 -5.26
N TYR A 59 2.15 9.20 -4.78
CA TYR A 59 1.62 9.38 -3.43
C TYR A 59 0.27 8.65 -3.21
N LEU A 60 -0.45 8.37 -4.32
CA LEU A 60 -1.75 7.72 -4.30
C LEU A 60 -1.69 6.20 -4.47
N ASP A 61 -0.50 5.60 -4.65
CA ASP A 61 -0.39 4.14 -4.83
C ASP A 61 -1.14 3.34 -3.75
N PRO A 62 -1.06 3.66 -2.43
CA PRO A 62 -1.83 2.93 -1.43
C PRO A 62 -3.35 3.05 -1.63
N VAL A 63 -3.82 4.22 -2.06
CA VAL A 63 -5.25 4.46 -2.34
C VAL A 63 -5.69 3.62 -3.53
N TRP A 64 -4.89 3.56 -4.58
CA TRP A 64 -5.20 2.78 -5.77
C TRP A 64 -5.20 1.27 -5.49
N ILE A 65 -4.21 0.77 -4.73
CA ILE A 65 -4.17 -0.63 -4.26
C ILE A 65 -5.45 -0.96 -3.49
N LEU A 66 -5.80 -0.15 -2.49
CA LEU A 66 -7.00 -0.37 -1.68
C LEU A 66 -8.29 -0.23 -2.50
N SER A 67 -8.31 0.69 -3.48
CA SER A 67 -9.45 0.82 -4.39
C SER A 67 -9.61 -0.43 -5.27
N ALA A 68 -8.52 -0.98 -5.78
CA ALA A 68 -8.54 -2.17 -6.62
C ALA A 68 -8.94 -3.42 -5.83
N LEU A 69 -8.29 -3.66 -4.69
CA LEU A 69 -8.32 -4.93 -3.98
C LEU A 69 -9.33 -4.99 -2.83
N GLY A 70 -9.82 -3.85 -2.33
CA GLY A 70 -10.56 -3.78 -1.07
C GLY A 70 -11.80 -4.69 -0.97
N LYS A 71 -12.47 -4.98 -2.10
CA LYS A 71 -13.58 -5.94 -2.13
C LYS A 71 -13.10 -7.39 -2.04
N THR A 72 -12.01 -7.73 -2.72
CA THR A 72 -11.44 -9.08 -2.80
C THR A 72 -10.75 -9.47 -1.50
N LEU A 73 -10.01 -8.55 -0.87
CA LEU A 73 -9.40 -8.73 0.45
C LEU A 73 -10.44 -8.84 1.58
N GLY A 74 -11.69 -8.43 1.31
CA GLY A 74 -12.78 -8.51 2.26
C GLY A 74 -12.69 -7.47 3.38
N LYS A 75 -13.18 -7.84 4.59
CA LYS A 75 -13.23 -6.95 5.76
C LYS A 75 -11.91 -6.91 6.55
N LYS A 76 -10.84 -7.51 6.05
CA LYS A 76 -9.55 -7.52 6.75
C LYS A 76 -9.02 -6.11 6.91
N GLU A 77 -8.44 -5.86 8.06
CA GLU A 77 -7.74 -4.61 8.32
C GLU A 77 -6.45 -4.55 7.49
N PHE A 78 -5.91 -3.36 7.33
CA PHE A 78 -4.62 -3.17 6.69
C PHE A 78 -3.82 -2.12 7.45
N VAL A 79 -2.51 -2.20 7.33
CA VAL A 79 -1.55 -1.17 7.73
C VAL A 79 -0.64 -0.84 6.56
N THR A 80 -0.13 0.37 6.50
CA THR A 80 0.79 0.80 5.45
C THR A 80 2.12 1.20 6.09
N LEU A 81 3.22 0.61 5.64
CA LEU A 81 4.54 1.01 6.08
C LEU A 81 4.99 2.22 5.25
N ALA A 82 5.14 3.37 5.89
CA ALA A 82 5.48 4.61 5.21
C ALA A 82 6.61 5.35 5.92
N ALA A 83 7.50 6.00 5.15
CA ALA A 83 8.50 6.86 5.75
C ALA A 83 7.84 8.01 6.52
N ALA A 84 8.37 8.31 7.71
CA ALA A 84 7.97 9.46 8.51
C ALA A 84 8.37 10.74 7.75
N GLU A 85 7.55 11.17 6.79
CA GLU A 85 7.73 12.45 6.14
C GLU A 85 7.29 13.57 7.09
N ARG A 86 8.15 14.56 7.30
CA ARG A 86 7.94 15.71 8.19
C ARG A 86 6.86 16.70 7.71
N ARG A 87 6.07 16.38 6.69
CA ARG A 87 5.01 17.26 6.18
C ARG A 87 3.77 17.16 7.07
N LEU A 88 3.56 18.20 7.87
CA LEU A 88 2.43 18.38 8.79
C LEU A 88 1.06 18.32 8.11
N ASP A 89 0.97 18.62 6.80
CA ASP A 89 -0.29 18.77 6.07
C ASP A 89 -0.97 17.43 5.73
N SER A 90 -0.28 16.32 5.95
CA SER A 90 -0.75 14.99 5.57
C SER A 90 -1.13 14.07 6.74
N LYS A 91 -1.10 14.54 8.00
CA LYS A 91 -1.39 13.70 9.19
C LYS A 91 -2.70 12.92 9.07
N ARG A 92 -3.76 13.56 8.57
CA ARG A 92 -5.06 12.91 8.39
C ARG A 92 -5.03 11.83 7.31
N PHE A 93 -4.33 12.07 6.20
CA PHE A 93 -4.17 11.10 5.13
C PHE A 93 -3.38 9.87 5.60
N PHE A 94 -2.26 10.07 6.33
CA PHE A 94 -1.50 8.97 6.93
C PHE A 94 -2.34 8.16 7.92
N ARG A 95 -3.16 8.83 8.73
CA ARG A 95 -4.09 8.16 9.66
C ARG A 95 -5.14 7.32 8.92
N LEU A 96 -5.72 7.85 7.83
CA LEU A 96 -6.69 7.14 7.01
C LEU A 96 -6.10 5.87 6.40
N LEU A 97 -4.84 5.92 5.96
CA LEU A 97 -4.11 4.78 5.41
C LEU A 97 -3.46 3.90 6.49
N ARG A 98 -3.71 4.18 7.78
CA ARG A 98 -3.12 3.47 8.91
C ARG A 98 -1.61 3.30 8.77
N CYS A 99 -0.94 4.39 8.43
CA CYS A 99 0.49 4.39 8.22
C CYS A 99 1.25 4.17 9.53
N ILE A 100 2.15 3.19 9.51
CA ILE A 100 3.18 2.98 10.53
C ILE A 100 4.40 3.76 10.06
N PRO A 101 4.84 4.80 10.80
CA PRO A 101 5.96 5.64 10.39
C PRO A 101 7.29 4.90 10.57
N VAL A 102 8.14 4.92 9.54
CA VAL A 102 9.51 4.39 9.58
C VAL A 102 10.50 5.51 9.83
N GLU A 103 11.28 5.40 10.89
CA GLU A 103 12.42 6.29 11.13
C GLU A 103 13.69 5.69 10.50
N ARG A 104 14.19 6.32 9.43
CA ARG A 104 15.28 5.78 8.60
C ARG A 104 16.66 5.79 9.26
N GLU A 105 16.86 6.56 10.32
CA GLU A 105 18.19 6.85 10.92
C GLU A 105 18.46 6.02 12.19
N ARG A 106 17.54 5.15 12.62
CA ARG A 106 17.72 4.30 13.81
C ARG A 106 18.26 2.93 13.40
N GLY A 107 19.24 2.44 14.14
CA GLY A 107 19.80 1.07 13.97
C GLY A 107 18.82 -0.05 14.38
N THR A 108 17.73 0.28 15.07
CA THR A 108 16.64 -0.62 15.44
C THR A 108 15.37 -0.16 14.75
N HIS A 109 14.55 -1.09 14.25
CA HIS A 109 13.33 -0.81 13.49
C HIS A 109 12.10 -1.41 14.19
N PRO A 110 11.64 -0.82 15.31
CA PRO A 110 10.46 -1.31 16.06
C PRO A 110 9.19 -1.29 15.22
N GLU A 111 9.13 -0.45 14.19
CA GLU A 111 8.04 -0.41 13.22
C GLU A 111 7.89 -1.71 12.43
N ILE A 112 8.98 -2.46 12.21
CA ILE A 112 8.95 -3.77 11.56
C ILE A 112 8.24 -4.79 12.46
N ASP A 113 8.52 -4.78 13.74
CA ASP A 113 7.89 -5.68 14.72
C ASP A 113 6.39 -5.34 14.86
N CYS A 114 6.04 -4.06 14.84
CA CYS A 114 4.64 -3.63 14.80
C CYS A 114 3.91 -4.15 13.54
N VAL A 115 4.54 -4.10 12.37
CA VAL A 115 3.98 -4.68 11.12
C VAL A 115 3.79 -6.18 11.24
N LYS A 116 4.79 -6.91 11.79
CA LYS A 116 4.68 -8.36 12.02
C LYS A 116 3.51 -8.71 12.94
N GLU A 117 3.34 -7.96 14.02
CA GLU A 117 2.23 -8.15 14.95
C GLU A 117 0.88 -7.98 14.23
N HIS A 118 0.70 -6.93 13.44
CA HIS A 118 -0.51 -6.74 12.65
C HIS A 118 -0.77 -7.88 11.67
N LEU A 119 0.28 -8.36 10.99
CA LEU A 119 0.20 -9.48 10.06
C LEU A 119 -0.21 -10.78 10.76
N LEU A 120 0.40 -11.11 11.90
CA LEU A 120 0.07 -12.30 12.70
C LEU A 120 -1.35 -12.23 13.27
N ASN A 121 -1.87 -11.04 13.53
CA ASN A 121 -3.26 -10.79 13.91
C ASN A 121 -4.25 -10.79 12.73
N GLY A 122 -3.80 -11.23 11.53
CA GLY A 122 -4.65 -11.41 10.36
C GLY A 122 -4.90 -10.16 9.51
N SER A 123 -4.22 -9.04 9.78
CA SER A 123 -4.25 -7.84 8.93
C SER A 123 -3.41 -8.02 7.67
N ASN A 124 -3.66 -7.22 6.65
CA ASN A 124 -2.76 -7.06 5.51
C ASN A 124 -1.75 -5.94 5.80
N ALA A 125 -0.55 -6.02 5.21
CA ALA A 125 0.41 -4.92 5.24
C ALA A 125 0.73 -4.46 3.82
N ILE A 126 0.68 -3.15 3.56
CA ILE A 126 1.12 -2.55 2.30
C ILE A 126 2.52 -2.01 2.50
N ILE A 127 3.47 -2.52 1.73
CA ILE A 127 4.88 -2.17 1.82
C ILE A 127 5.41 -1.83 0.43
N PHE A 128 6.08 -0.69 0.33
CA PHE A 128 6.84 -0.31 -0.86
C PHE A 128 8.32 -0.59 -0.59
N PRO A 129 8.88 -1.69 -1.11
CA PRO A 129 10.24 -2.12 -0.74
C PRO A 129 11.34 -1.18 -1.21
N GLU A 130 11.05 -0.27 -2.13
CA GLU A 130 11.92 0.83 -2.56
C GLU A 130 12.20 1.82 -1.40
N GLY A 131 11.27 1.96 -0.48
CA GLY A 131 11.34 2.88 0.65
C GLY A 131 11.26 4.37 0.28
N ALA A 132 11.07 4.69 -0.99
CA ALA A 132 10.83 6.05 -1.50
C ALA A 132 10.09 5.96 -2.83
N ARG A 133 9.39 7.05 -3.21
CA ARG A 133 8.78 7.17 -4.53
C ARG A 133 9.86 7.39 -5.59
N SER A 134 9.69 6.72 -6.74
CA SER A 134 10.52 6.92 -7.92
C SER A 134 10.53 8.40 -8.38
N ARG A 135 11.63 8.83 -8.98
CA ARG A 135 11.79 10.19 -9.54
C ARG A 135 11.50 10.25 -11.02
N ASP A 136 11.70 9.15 -11.72
CA ASP A 136 11.63 9.01 -13.18
C ASP A 136 10.60 7.99 -13.66
N GLY A 137 9.91 7.31 -12.72
CA GLY A 137 8.93 6.26 -12.99
C GLY A 137 9.52 4.85 -12.97
N GLY A 138 10.85 4.69 -12.99
CA GLY A 138 11.52 3.41 -12.88
C GLY A 138 11.51 2.83 -11.47
N LEU A 139 11.77 1.52 -11.34
CA LEU A 139 11.87 0.85 -10.05
C LEU A 139 13.18 1.22 -9.36
N LEU A 140 13.12 1.70 -8.12
CA LEU A 140 14.30 1.93 -7.30
C LEU A 140 14.84 0.61 -6.72
N PRO A 141 16.12 0.57 -6.28
CA PRO A 141 16.68 -0.61 -5.60
C PRO A 141 15.82 -1.03 -4.41
N LEU A 142 15.48 -2.32 -4.35
CA LEU A 142 14.62 -2.86 -3.31
C LEU A 142 15.39 -3.11 -2.01
N LYS A 143 14.72 -2.93 -0.88
CA LYS A 143 15.21 -3.27 0.45
C LYS A 143 14.79 -4.69 0.84
N LYS A 144 15.70 -5.47 1.39
CA LYS A 144 15.46 -6.87 1.81
C LYS A 144 14.52 -7.02 3.01
N GLY A 145 14.17 -5.94 3.71
CA GLY A 145 13.36 -6.00 4.93
C GLY A 145 12.01 -6.69 4.75
N VAL A 146 11.38 -6.56 3.59
CA VAL A 146 10.10 -7.22 3.29
C VAL A 146 10.24 -8.75 3.22
N ILE A 147 11.34 -9.26 2.66
CA ILE A 147 11.62 -10.70 2.61
C ILE A 147 11.78 -11.26 4.03
N LYS A 148 12.51 -10.53 4.88
CA LYS A 148 12.67 -10.92 6.29
C LYS A 148 11.31 -10.94 7.02
N ILE A 149 10.45 -9.94 6.82
CA ILE A 149 9.09 -9.95 7.40
C ILE A 149 8.32 -11.20 6.92
N ALA A 150 8.36 -11.53 5.63
CA ALA A 150 7.68 -12.70 5.09
C ALA A 150 8.20 -14.01 5.71
N LYS A 151 9.53 -14.16 5.81
CA LYS A 151 10.18 -15.33 6.44
C LYS A 151 9.83 -15.47 7.91
N ASP A 152 9.89 -14.37 8.66
CA ASP A 152 9.62 -14.37 10.11
C ASP A 152 8.13 -14.66 10.44
N THR A 153 7.21 -14.27 9.56
CA THR A 153 5.76 -14.41 9.80
C THR A 153 5.14 -15.60 9.07
N GLY A 154 5.80 -16.17 8.06
CA GLY A 154 5.23 -17.19 7.18
C GLY A 154 4.14 -16.67 6.25
N ILE A 155 3.92 -15.34 6.19
CA ILE A 155 2.85 -14.73 5.40
C ILE A 155 3.36 -14.42 4.00
N PRO A 156 2.62 -14.83 2.94
CA PRO A 156 3.05 -14.65 1.57
C PRO A 156 3.08 -13.18 1.14
N ILE A 157 4.05 -12.85 0.28
CA ILE A 157 4.11 -11.56 -0.41
C ILE A 157 3.17 -11.63 -1.61
N LEU A 158 2.26 -10.66 -1.74
CA LEU A 158 1.42 -10.45 -2.92
C LEU A 158 2.01 -9.31 -3.75
N PRO A 159 2.71 -9.61 -4.85
CA PRO A 159 3.29 -8.57 -5.70
C PRO A 159 2.18 -7.90 -6.51
N ILE A 160 2.27 -6.57 -6.60
CA ILE A 160 1.38 -5.74 -7.41
C ILE A 160 2.23 -4.82 -8.27
N TYR A 161 1.97 -4.82 -9.56
CA TYR A 161 2.56 -3.85 -10.48
C TYR A 161 1.55 -2.77 -10.82
N ILE A 162 1.94 -1.51 -10.64
CA ILE A 162 1.14 -0.33 -10.97
C ILE A 162 1.81 0.41 -12.12
N GLU A 163 1.08 0.55 -13.22
CA GLU A 163 1.46 1.35 -14.38
C GLU A 163 0.47 2.53 -14.53
N GLY A 164 0.97 3.68 -14.97
CA GLY A 164 0.20 4.93 -15.10
C GLY A 164 0.24 5.82 -13.86
N GLY A 165 0.76 5.31 -12.74
CA GLY A 165 0.83 6.07 -11.49
C GLY A 165 1.75 7.28 -11.57
N PHE A 166 2.88 7.12 -12.25
CA PHE A 166 3.86 8.20 -12.45
C PHE A 166 3.29 9.32 -13.33
N GLU A 167 2.59 8.99 -14.41
CA GLU A 167 1.95 9.94 -15.32
C GLU A 167 0.85 10.74 -14.64
N ILE A 168 0.14 10.12 -13.70
CA ILE A 168 -0.97 10.73 -12.96
C ILE A 168 -0.43 11.67 -11.87
N TYR A 169 0.47 11.19 -11.01
CA TYR A 169 0.92 11.97 -9.87
C TYR A 169 2.37 11.67 -9.47
N PRO A 170 3.34 12.12 -10.28
CA PRO A 170 4.76 11.96 -9.96
C PRO A 170 5.16 12.77 -8.72
N ARG A 171 6.31 12.44 -8.15
CA ARG A 171 6.81 13.03 -6.90
C ARG A 171 6.95 14.56 -6.92
N HIS A 172 7.27 15.14 -8.08
CA HIS A 172 7.53 16.57 -8.26
C HIS A 172 6.26 17.41 -8.46
N GLU A 173 5.12 16.78 -8.75
CA GLU A 173 3.84 17.47 -8.93
C GLU A 173 3.17 17.78 -7.59
N LYS A 174 2.40 18.86 -7.54
CA LYS A 174 1.65 19.31 -6.36
C LYS A 174 0.27 18.66 -6.24
N SER A 175 -0.31 18.23 -7.35
CA SER A 175 -1.64 17.62 -7.42
C SER A 175 -1.72 16.55 -8.50
N PRO A 176 -2.60 15.56 -8.35
CA PRO A 176 -2.79 14.52 -9.37
C PRO A 176 -3.49 15.09 -10.61
N LYS A 177 -3.12 14.55 -11.77
CA LYS A 177 -3.81 14.82 -13.04
C LYS A 177 -5.07 13.97 -13.11
N LEU A 178 -6.22 14.60 -13.34
CA LEU A 178 -7.52 13.91 -13.35
C LEU A 178 -7.96 13.50 -14.74
N PHE A 179 -7.64 14.33 -15.74
CA PHE A 179 -8.10 14.13 -17.11
C PHE A 179 -7.01 14.49 -18.11
N ASN A 180 -6.82 13.64 -19.12
CA ASN A 180 -5.87 13.88 -20.21
C ASN A 180 -6.59 14.65 -21.33
N TRP A 181 -6.48 15.97 -21.30
CA TRP A 181 -7.13 16.86 -22.27
C TRP A 181 -6.66 16.65 -23.71
N LYS A 182 -5.40 16.20 -23.90
CA LYS A 182 -4.86 15.92 -25.26
C LYS A 182 -5.52 14.69 -25.90
N GLN A 183 -5.88 13.71 -25.10
CA GLN A 183 -6.46 12.44 -25.55
C GLN A 183 -7.98 12.36 -25.28
N HIS A 184 -8.57 13.41 -24.72
CA HIS A 184 -9.99 13.47 -24.33
C HIS A 184 -10.46 12.27 -23.51
N LYS A 185 -9.61 11.75 -22.60
CA LYS A 185 -9.94 10.59 -21.76
C LYS A 185 -9.34 10.69 -20.35
N ARG A 186 -9.89 9.91 -19.44
CA ARG A 186 -9.28 9.71 -18.11
C ARG A 186 -7.94 9.01 -18.26
N TYR A 187 -7.01 9.30 -17.34
CA TYR A 187 -5.74 8.58 -17.31
C TYR A 187 -5.97 7.09 -17.03
N PRO A 188 -5.39 6.18 -17.82
CA PRO A 188 -5.40 4.76 -17.52
C PRO A 188 -4.52 4.47 -16.30
N LEU A 189 -4.96 3.55 -15.47
CA LEU A 189 -4.24 3.03 -14.33
C LEU A 189 -4.34 1.51 -14.35
N ASN A 190 -3.28 0.86 -14.75
CA ASN A 190 -3.21 -0.59 -14.83
C ASN A 190 -2.66 -1.12 -13.50
N ILE A 191 -3.41 -2.03 -12.87
CA ILE A 191 -3.03 -2.68 -11.60
C ILE A 191 -3.06 -4.17 -11.83
N THR A 192 -1.87 -4.78 -11.85
CA THR A 192 -1.72 -6.21 -12.05
C THR A 192 -1.33 -6.87 -10.74
N VAL A 193 -2.21 -7.70 -10.23
CA VAL A 193 -1.93 -8.62 -9.12
C VAL A 193 -1.23 -9.84 -9.68
N GLN A 194 -0.13 -10.24 -9.07
CA GLN A 194 0.64 -11.37 -9.55
C GLN A 194 0.62 -12.51 -8.53
N GLU A 195 1.07 -13.68 -8.96
CA GLU A 195 1.13 -14.87 -8.12
C GLU A 195 1.89 -14.59 -6.82
N PRO A 196 1.32 -14.94 -5.65
CA PRO A 196 1.95 -14.72 -4.36
C PRO A 196 3.26 -15.48 -4.21
N LEU A 197 4.25 -14.86 -3.62
CA LEU A 197 5.52 -15.48 -3.26
C LEU A 197 5.38 -16.09 -1.85
N ASN A 198 5.39 -17.42 -1.78
CA ASN A 198 5.31 -18.14 -0.51
C ASN A 198 6.70 -18.21 0.15
N PRO A 199 6.88 -17.68 1.37
CA PRO A 199 8.18 -17.72 2.04
C PRO A 199 8.67 -19.12 2.40
N LEU A 200 7.80 -20.13 2.38
CA LEU A 200 8.16 -21.52 2.68
C LEU A 200 8.73 -22.28 1.47
N ASN A 201 8.47 -21.77 0.24
CA ASN A 201 8.77 -22.51 -0.99
C ASN A 201 10.12 -22.17 -1.65
N CYS A 202 10.78 -21.08 -1.24
CA CYS A 202 12.05 -20.64 -1.81
C CYS A 202 12.93 -19.96 -0.77
N ASP A 203 14.23 -19.84 -1.03
CA ASP A 203 15.15 -19.10 -0.17
C ASP A 203 14.97 -17.57 -0.31
N GLU A 204 15.66 -16.82 0.55
CA GLU A 204 15.54 -15.37 0.57
C GLU A 204 16.06 -14.69 -0.71
N GLN A 205 17.11 -15.25 -1.33
CA GLN A 205 17.72 -14.64 -2.51
C GLN A 205 16.82 -14.84 -3.73
N GLU A 206 16.28 -16.05 -3.89
CA GLU A 206 15.36 -16.37 -4.95
C GLU A 206 14.06 -15.56 -4.82
N MET A 207 13.51 -15.50 -3.60
CA MET A 207 12.31 -14.69 -3.33
C MET A 207 12.53 -13.20 -3.65
N PHE A 208 13.72 -12.68 -3.33
CA PHE A 208 14.07 -11.30 -3.63
C PHE A 208 14.15 -11.04 -5.15
N LYS A 209 14.81 -11.93 -5.91
CA LYS A 209 14.90 -11.84 -7.38
C LYS A 209 13.52 -11.90 -8.04
N GLN A 210 12.68 -12.83 -7.59
CA GLN A 210 11.32 -12.96 -8.09
C GLN A 210 10.49 -11.71 -7.79
N LEU A 211 10.59 -11.16 -6.58
CA LEU A 211 9.90 -9.92 -6.22
C LEU A 211 10.36 -8.76 -7.11
N GLU A 212 11.66 -8.59 -7.30
CA GLU A 212 12.21 -7.52 -8.14
C GLU A 212 11.68 -7.61 -9.59
N LYS A 213 11.72 -8.80 -10.18
CA LYS A 213 11.21 -9.07 -11.53
C LYS A 213 9.72 -8.72 -11.66
N LYS A 214 8.93 -9.17 -10.70
CA LYS A 214 7.48 -8.90 -10.65
C LYS A 214 7.18 -7.40 -10.50
N LEU A 215 7.94 -6.67 -9.69
CA LEU A 215 7.74 -5.23 -9.51
C LEU A 215 8.28 -4.37 -10.66
N LYS A 216 9.08 -4.93 -11.57
CA LYS A 216 9.45 -4.33 -12.87
C LYS A 216 8.40 -4.55 -13.95
N GLY A 217 7.47 -5.47 -13.75
CA GLY A 217 6.49 -5.85 -14.76
C GLY A 217 7.07 -6.75 -15.87
N GLU A 218 8.19 -7.42 -15.61
CA GLU A 218 8.89 -8.25 -16.61
C GLU A 218 8.16 -9.60 -16.89
N ASP A 219 7.20 -9.97 -16.04
CA ASP A 219 6.41 -11.21 -16.15
C ASP A 219 4.97 -10.98 -16.65
N LEU A 220 4.67 -9.81 -17.25
CA LEU A 220 3.32 -9.40 -17.69
C LEU A 220 3.08 -9.63 -19.17
#